data_e196689a934b30b16094929bcfb14eaa
#
_entry.id   e196689a934b30b16094929bcfb14eaa
#
_cell.length_a   1.000
_cell.length_b   1.000
_cell.length_c   1.000
_cell.angle_alpha   90.00
_cell.angle_beta   90.00
_cell.angle_gamma   90.00
#
_symmetry.space_group_name_H-M   'P 1'
#
loop_
_entity.id
_entity.type
_entity.pdbx_description
1 polymer ?
#
loop_
_entity_poly.entity_id
_entity_poly.type
_entity_poly.pdbx_seq_one_letter_code
_entity_poly.pdbx_strand_id
1 'polypeptide(L)'
;MFGKSKKEKKPKSKARKIIDWVITGVFATLIVGLAVIQIINKTTKNQNLFGAQYQKVLTDSMSPTYKVNDIIFIKEADPNDLMKRVEEGQNVDVSFEWTVNGQEVSMTHRLISATYSEAAQVDSITGKEYHYTFVAHGINTKSEFCKIGDQYGDCTNQTQEFNEHALIGRVVRKSYFMTFATSIWGLLVLLLIPCMYLIIASVFDICKALDDKEEVPEGQNGEPKQIGTKDDPLAGLSEKEKEKLKKQMLDEMLGKTKKE
;
A
#
# COMPACT_ATOMS: atom_id res chain seq x y z
N MET A 1 52.72 -13.35 -33.68
CA MET A 1 51.31 -13.52 -34.09
C MET A 1 50.53 -14.02 -32.87
N PHE A 2 49.89 -13.13 -32.15
CA PHE A 2 48.97 -13.50 -31.06
C PHE A 2 47.57 -13.10 -31.44
N GLY A 3 46.77 -14.10 -31.84
CA GLY A 3 45.37 -13.91 -32.17
C GLY A 3 44.57 -13.61 -30.90
N LYS A 4 44.13 -12.37 -30.71
CA LYS A 4 43.15 -12.02 -29.67
C LYS A 4 41.79 -12.63 -30.04
N SER A 5 41.41 -13.63 -29.27
CA SER A 5 40.07 -14.26 -29.29
C SER A 5 39.01 -13.20 -29.08
N LYS A 6 38.14 -12.93 -30.06
CA LYS A 6 36.91 -12.16 -29.89
C LYS A 6 36.02 -12.88 -28.89
N LYS A 7 35.89 -12.36 -27.68
CA LYS A 7 34.82 -12.79 -26.77
C LYS A 7 33.47 -12.40 -27.37
N GLU A 8 32.75 -13.38 -27.93
CA GLU A 8 31.36 -13.21 -28.32
C GLU A 8 30.53 -12.78 -27.11
N LYS A 9 29.89 -11.60 -27.22
CA LYS A 9 28.95 -11.11 -26.20
C LYS A 9 27.74 -12.07 -26.13
N LYS A 10 27.63 -12.83 -25.03
CA LYS A 10 26.48 -13.69 -24.80
C LYS A 10 25.21 -12.82 -24.74
N PRO A 11 24.18 -13.10 -25.55
CA PRO A 11 22.91 -12.37 -25.47
C PRO A 11 22.32 -12.46 -24.05
N LYS A 12 21.76 -11.34 -23.53
CA LYS A 12 21.04 -11.36 -22.23
C LYS A 12 20.10 -12.56 -22.23
N SER A 13 20.29 -13.49 -21.31
CA SER A 13 19.47 -14.68 -21.18
C SER A 13 17.99 -14.26 -21.14
N LYS A 14 17.16 -14.86 -22.00
CA LYS A 14 15.70 -14.65 -22.03
C LYS A 14 15.10 -14.79 -20.62
N ALA A 15 15.69 -15.68 -19.80
CA ALA A 15 15.33 -15.89 -18.41
C ALA A 15 15.45 -14.59 -17.56
N ARG A 16 16.48 -13.77 -17.73
CA ARG A 16 16.66 -12.54 -16.96
C ARG A 16 15.59 -11.49 -17.28
N LYS A 17 15.21 -11.35 -18.55
CA LYS A 17 14.10 -10.47 -18.94
C LYS A 17 12.78 -10.94 -18.35
N ILE A 18 12.53 -12.24 -18.33
CA ILE A 18 11.31 -12.81 -17.74
C ILE A 18 11.29 -12.54 -16.23
N ILE A 19 12.41 -12.73 -15.53
CA ILE A 19 12.50 -12.46 -14.09
C ILE A 19 12.21 -10.97 -13.81
N ASP A 20 12.79 -10.03 -14.56
CA ASP A 20 12.55 -8.60 -14.39
C ASP A 20 11.07 -8.24 -14.61
N TRP A 21 10.42 -8.82 -15.64
CA TRP A 21 8.99 -8.64 -15.89
C TRP A 21 8.11 -9.22 -14.78
N VAL A 22 8.45 -10.40 -14.26
CA VAL A 22 7.71 -11.05 -13.16
C VAL A 22 7.83 -10.22 -11.90
N ILE A 23 9.04 -9.77 -11.53
CA ILE A 23 9.26 -8.93 -10.35
C ILE A 23 8.48 -7.62 -10.48
N THR A 24 8.56 -6.93 -11.62
CA THR A 24 7.82 -5.69 -11.87
C THR A 24 6.31 -5.92 -11.78
N GLY A 25 5.80 -7.02 -12.35
CA GLY A 25 4.40 -7.39 -12.27
C GLY A 25 3.92 -7.64 -10.84
N VAL A 26 4.70 -8.36 -10.03
CA VAL A 26 4.40 -8.62 -8.62
C VAL A 26 4.33 -7.31 -7.83
N PHE A 27 5.31 -6.41 -8.01
CA PHE A 27 5.29 -5.11 -7.33
C PHE A 27 4.13 -4.22 -7.76
N ALA A 28 3.82 -4.17 -9.06
CA ALA A 28 2.67 -3.42 -9.57
C ALA A 28 1.35 -3.93 -8.94
N THR A 29 1.16 -5.25 -8.88
CA THR A 29 -0.01 -5.87 -8.27
C THR A 29 -0.09 -5.54 -6.77
N LEU A 30 1.04 -5.55 -6.06
CA LEU A 30 1.10 -5.24 -4.63
C LEU A 30 0.73 -3.76 -4.37
N ILE A 31 1.25 -2.83 -5.16
CA ILE A 31 0.91 -1.40 -5.06
C ILE A 31 -0.58 -1.17 -5.34
N VAL A 32 -1.12 -1.75 -6.40
CA VAL A 32 -2.55 -1.64 -6.74
C VAL A 32 -3.40 -2.27 -5.62
N GLY A 33 -3.02 -3.43 -5.11
CA GLY A 33 -3.72 -4.09 -4.00
C GLY A 33 -3.77 -3.21 -2.74
N LEU A 34 -2.66 -2.58 -2.36
CA LEU A 34 -2.61 -1.65 -1.23
C LEU A 34 -3.47 -0.40 -1.47
N ALA A 35 -3.46 0.16 -2.68
CA ALA A 35 -4.30 1.30 -3.03
C ALA A 35 -5.80 0.95 -2.94
N VAL A 36 -6.20 -0.22 -3.42
CA VAL A 36 -7.58 -0.72 -3.33
C VAL A 36 -8.00 -0.89 -1.86
N ILE A 37 -7.14 -1.48 -1.02
CA ILE A 37 -7.40 -1.62 0.43
C ILE A 37 -7.62 -0.24 1.07
N GLN A 38 -6.80 0.76 0.74
CA GLN A 38 -6.96 2.12 1.28
C GLN A 38 -8.26 2.79 0.82
N ILE A 39 -8.70 2.54 -0.41
CA ILE A 39 -9.98 3.06 -0.93
C ILE A 39 -11.15 2.39 -0.20
N ILE A 40 -11.13 1.06 -0.06
CA ILE A 40 -12.18 0.31 0.65
C ILE A 40 -12.27 0.80 2.10
N ASN A 41 -11.14 1.03 2.78
CA ASN A 41 -11.09 1.55 4.15
C ASN A 41 -11.76 2.92 4.33
N LYS A 42 -11.79 3.74 3.28
CA LYS A 42 -12.44 5.06 3.33
C LYS A 42 -13.92 5.03 2.99
N THR A 43 -14.36 4.03 2.23
CA THR A 43 -15.68 4.06 1.58
C THR A 43 -16.70 3.15 2.26
N THR A 44 -16.28 2.16 3.05
CA THR A 44 -17.17 1.12 3.57
C THR A 44 -17.19 1.12 5.09
N LYS A 45 -18.38 1.35 5.69
CA LYS A 45 -18.59 1.18 7.14
C LYS A 45 -18.33 -0.28 7.59
N ASN A 46 -18.56 -1.26 6.72
CA ASN A 46 -18.35 -2.69 6.98
C ASN A 46 -17.16 -3.20 6.16
N GLN A 47 -16.01 -3.28 6.79
CA GLN A 47 -14.74 -3.69 6.17
C GLN A 47 -14.62 -5.22 6.19
N ASN A 48 -15.30 -5.91 5.27
CA ASN A 48 -15.21 -7.37 5.13
C ASN A 48 -14.09 -7.75 4.17
N LEU A 49 -13.05 -8.37 4.70
CA LEU A 49 -11.97 -8.96 3.91
C LEU A 49 -11.94 -10.48 4.20
N PHE A 50 -12.16 -11.30 3.17
CA PHE A 50 -12.14 -12.78 3.29
C PHE A 50 -13.07 -13.34 4.37
N GLY A 51 -14.28 -12.76 4.55
CA GLY A 51 -15.27 -13.23 5.52
C GLY A 51 -14.99 -12.88 6.98
N ALA A 52 -13.99 -12.03 7.24
CA ALA A 52 -13.76 -11.39 8.53
C ALA A 52 -13.80 -9.88 8.36
N GLN A 53 -14.46 -9.21 9.30
CA GLN A 53 -14.36 -7.76 9.40
C GLN A 53 -13.01 -7.40 10.00
N TYR A 54 -12.41 -6.30 9.52
CA TYR A 54 -11.25 -5.76 10.18
C TYR A 54 -11.54 -4.33 10.65
N GLN A 55 -10.99 -3.99 11.79
CA GLN A 55 -11.18 -2.69 12.42
C GLN A 55 -9.84 -2.13 12.88
N LYS A 56 -9.68 -0.81 12.73
CA LYS A 56 -8.54 -0.09 13.26
C LYS A 56 -8.86 0.37 14.67
N VAL A 57 -7.98 0.05 15.62
CA VAL A 57 -8.08 0.50 17.01
C VAL A 57 -7.76 2.00 17.07
N LEU A 58 -8.72 2.81 17.52
CA LEU A 58 -8.60 4.26 17.57
C LEU A 58 -8.23 4.81 18.95
N THR A 59 -8.50 4.03 20.02
CA THR A 59 -8.30 4.44 21.40
C THR A 59 -7.36 3.50 22.13
N ASP A 60 -6.84 3.94 23.26
CA ASP A 60 -5.93 3.16 24.10
C ASP A 60 -6.64 2.36 25.19
N SER A 61 -8.00 2.33 25.22
CA SER A 61 -8.81 1.65 26.23
C SER A 61 -8.50 0.15 26.41
N MET A 62 -8.00 -0.48 25.35
CA MET A 62 -7.63 -1.90 25.31
C MET A 62 -6.12 -2.15 25.39
N SER A 63 -5.34 -1.13 25.71
CA SER A 63 -3.89 -1.30 25.95
C SER A 63 -3.66 -2.11 27.24
N PRO A 64 -2.64 -2.99 27.27
CA PRO A 64 -1.59 -3.24 26.27
C PRO A 64 -1.96 -4.27 25.19
N THR A 65 -3.12 -4.94 25.28
CA THR A 65 -3.53 -6.00 24.34
C THR A 65 -3.62 -5.48 22.92
N TYR A 66 -4.34 -4.38 22.72
CA TYR A 66 -4.41 -3.66 21.44
C TYR A 66 -3.96 -2.21 21.65
N LYS A 67 -3.06 -1.76 20.81
CA LYS A 67 -2.55 -0.38 20.81
C LYS A 67 -3.28 0.46 19.76
N VAL A 68 -3.27 1.76 19.94
CA VAL A 68 -3.77 2.70 18.92
C VAL A 68 -3.11 2.44 17.58
N ASN A 69 -3.90 2.40 16.52
CA ASN A 69 -3.53 2.05 15.14
C ASN A 69 -3.31 0.55 14.86
N ASP A 70 -3.49 -0.34 15.82
CA ASP A 70 -3.52 -1.76 15.54
C ASP A 70 -4.70 -2.11 14.63
N ILE A 71 -4.51 -3.10 13.77
CA ILE A 71 -5.58 -3.71 12.97
C ILE A 71 -5.97 -5.04 13.61
N ILE A 72 -7.24 -5.15 13.97
CA ILE A 72 -7.84 -6.35 14.55
C ILE A 72 -8.82 -6.98 13.55
N PHE A 73 -8.90 -8.31 13.57
CA PHE A 73 -9.89 -9.06 12.82
C PHE A 73 -11.02 -9.50 13.73
N ILE A 74 -12.24 -9.23 13.27
CA ILE A 74 -13.48 -9.51 13.97
C ILE A 74 -14.23 -10.56 13.15
N LYS A 75 -14.71 -11.59 13.83
CA LYS A 75 -15.59 -12.60 13.25
C LYS A 75 -16.93 -12.52 13.94
N GLU A 76 -18.00 -12.62 13.16
CA GLU A 76 -19.34 -12.79 13.70
C GLU A 76 -19.36 -13.90 14.76
N ALA A 77 -20.01 -13.67 15.86
CA ALA A 77 -20.01 -14.58 17.00
C ALA A 77 -21.44 -14.87 17.44
N ASP A 78 -21.71 -16.11 17.73
CA ASP A 78 -22.97 -16.54 18.34
C ASP A 78 -23.01 -16.04 19.81
N PRO A 79 -24.09 -15.32 20.21
CA PRO A 79 -24.30 -14.90 21.57
C PRO A 79 -24.16 -16.02 22.63
N ASN A 80 -24.63 -17.23 22.33
CA ASN A 80 -24.47 -18.39 23.19
C ASN A 80 -23.01 -18.81 23.38
N ASP A 81 -22.21 -18.81 22.29
CA ASP A 81 -20.78 -19.14 22.37
C ASP A 81 -20.04 -18.10 23.22
N LEU A 82 -20.39 -16.82 23.10
CA LEU A 82 -19.81 -15.75 23.91
C LEU A 82 -20.13 -15.93 25.39
N MET A 83 -21.41 -16.19 25.73
CA MET A 83 -21.85 -16.42 27.10
C MET A 83 -21.09 -17.58 27.72
N LYS A 84 -21.05 -18.74 27.06
CA LYS A 84 -20.31 -19.92 27.50
C LYS A 84 -18.83 -19.64 27.77
N ARG A 85 -18.15 -18.89 26.87
CA ARG A 85 -16.73 -18.55 27.03
C ARG A 85 -16.49 -17.66 28.25
N VAL A 86 -17.39 -16.71 28.50
CA VAL A 86 -17.29 -15.83 29.68
C VAL A 86 -17.51 -16.63 30.95
N GLU A 87 -18.50 -17.53 30.98
CA GLU A 87 -18.75 -18.45 32.12
C GLU A 87 -17.56 -19.37 32.40
N GLU A 88 -16.86 -19.81 31.34
CA GLU A 88 -15.62 -20.59 31.46
C GLU A 88 -14.40 -19.75 31.90
N GLY A 89 -14.58 -18.45 32.13
CA GLY A 89 -13.52 -17.53 32.58
C GLY A 89 -12.52 -17.16 31.43
N GLN A 90 -12.90 -17.37 30.19
CA GLN A 90 -12.07 -16.98 29.05
C GLN A 90 -12.10 -15.46 28.84
N ASN A 91 -10.97 -14.86 28.51
CA ASN A 91 -10.92 -13.48 28.08
C ASN A 91 -11.48 -13.36 26.65
N VAL A 92 -12.63 -12.75 26.51
CA VAL A 92 -13.31 -12.54 25.23
C VAL A 92 -13.36 -11.05 24.93
N ASP A 93 -12.68 -10.64 23.86
CA ASP A 93 -12.73 -9.26 23.39
C ASP A 93 -13.76 -9.18 22.25
N VAL A 94 -14.72 -8.27 22.37
CA VAL A 94 -15.84 -8.10 21.42
C VAL A 94 -15.81 -6.71 20.82
N SER A 95 -16.32 -6.60 19.60
CA SER A 95 -16.61 -5.32 18.96
C SER A 95 -18.11 -5.15 18.84
N PHE A 96 -18.59 -3.96 19.16
CA PHE A 96 -20.00 -3.62 19.17
C PHE A 96 -20.23 -2.16 18.75
N GLU A 97 -21.43 -1.85 18.30
CA GLU A 97 -21.85 -0.48 18.00
C GLU A 97 -22.21 0.25 19.28
N TRP A 98 -21.68 1.45 19.42
CA TRP A 98 -21.92 2.31 20.57
C TRP A 98 -22.14 3.76 20.14
N THR A 99 -23.03 4.47 20.81
CA THR A 99 -23.30 5.86 20.52
C THR A 99 -22.50 6.79 21.43
N VAL A 100 -21.60 7.57 20.85
CA VAL A 100 -20.83 8.60 21.55
C VAL A 100 -21.18 9.97 20.94
N ASN A 101 -21.68 10.88 21.78
CA ASN A 101 -22.08 12.23 21.33
C ASN A 101 -23.04 12.23 20.12
N GLY A 102 -23.97 11.27 20.06
CA GLY A 102 -24.94 11.13 18.99
C GLY A 102 -24.40 10.52 17.68
N GLN A 103 -23.16 10.05 17.68
CA GLN A 103 -22.56 9.33 16.56
C GLN A 103 -22.36 7.86 16.90
N GLU A 104 -22.78 6.98 16.00
CA GLU A 104 -22.51 5.57 16.10
C GLU A 104 -21.03 5.30 15.78
N VAL A 105 -20.34 4.69 16.73
CA VAL A 105 -18.94 4.28 16.63
C VAL A 105 -18.82 2.80 16.94
N SER A 106 -17.92 2.12 16.28
CA SER A 106 -17.57 0.75 16.62
C SER A 106 -16.54 0.78 17.74
N MET A 107 -16.87 0.13 18.86
CA MET A 107 -16.04 0.04 20.06
C MET A 107 -15.59 -1.40 20.29
N THR A 108 -14.36 -1.58 20.76
CA THR A 108 -13.82 -2.90 21.09
C THR A 108 -13.44 -2.93 22.57
N HIS A 109 -14.08 -3.81 23.33
CA HIS A 109 -13.83 -3.97 24.76
C HIS A 109 -13.84 -5.43 25.17
N ARG A 110 -13.41 -5.71 26.40
CA ARG A 110 -13.43 -7.03 27.01
C ARG A 110 -14.78 -7.31 27.64
N LEU A 111 -15.36 -8.45 27.26
CA LEU A 111 -16.63 -8.91 27.82
C LEU A 111 -16.44 -9.36 29.27
N ILE A 112 -17.28 -8.84 30.16
CA ILE A 112 -17.27 -9.17 31.59
C ILE A 112 -18.36 -10.18 31.90
N SER A 113 -19.57 -9.92 31.37
CA SER A 113 -20.72 -10.78 31.54
C SER A 113 -21.58 -10.83 30.29
N ALA A 114 -22.25 -11.93 30.12
CA ALA A 114 -23.28 -12.15 29.12
C ALA A 114 -24.44 -12.85 29.81
N THR A 115 -25.65 -12.34 29.66
CA THR A 115 -26.84 -12.89 30.29
C THR A 115 -27.89 -13.15 29.21
N TYR A 116 -28.62 -14.24 29.39
CA TYR A 116 -29.76 -14.60 28.57
C TYR A 116 -31.07 -14.43 29.37
N SER A 117 -32.09 -13.84 28.76
CA SER A 117 -33.42 -13.71 29.31
C SER A 117 -34.42 -14.50 28.45
N GLU A 118 -35.19 -15.41 29.08
CA GLU A 118 -36.27 -16.12 28.36
C GLU A 118 -37.36 -15.17 27.88
N ALA A 119 -37.66 -14.13 28.67
CA ALA A 119 -38.58 -13.10 28.26
C ALA A 119 -37.86 -12.11 27.37
N ALA A 120 -38.37 -11.90 26.15
CA ALA A 120 -37.87 -10.89 25.25
C ALA A 120 -37.90 -9.51 25.89
N GLN A 121 -36.80 -8.80 25.84
CA GLN A 121 -36.68 -7.41 26.22
C GLN A 121 -36.80 -6.52 24.99
N VAL A 122 -37.26 -5.31 25.14
CA VAL A 122 -37.42 -4.38 24.04
C VAL A 122 -36.39 -3.26 24.18
N ASP A 123 -35.56 -3.10 23.17
CA ASP A 123 -34.62 -1.99 23.09
C ASP A 123 -35.37 -0.65 22.97
N SER A 124 -35.14 0.24 23.90
CA SER A 124 -35.87 1.52 24.01
C SER A 124 -35.58 2.49 22.84
N ILE A 125 -34.47 2.30 22.14
CA ILE A 125 -34.04 3.17 21.02
C ILE A 125 -34.52 2.60 19.68
N THR A 126 -34.31 1.30 19.46
CA THR A 126 -34.60 0.65 18.18
C THR A 126 -35.97 0.01 18.12
N GLY A 127 -36.62 -0.24 19.27
CA GLY A 127 -37.89 -0.97 19.37
C GLY A 127 -37.79 -2.46 19.05
N LYS A 128 -36.58 -3.01 18.88
CA LYS A 128 -36.36 -4.42 18.57
C LYS A 128 -36.34 -5.27 19.84
N GLU A 129 -36.88 -6.47 19.74
CA GLU A 129 -36.81 -7.46 20.80
C GLU A 129 -35.44 -8.11 20.84
N TYR A 130 -34.88 -8.34 22.05
CA TYR A 130 -33.62 -9.02 22.26
C TYR A 130 -33.68 -9.94 23.47
N HIS A 131 -32.79 -10.93 23.50
CA HIS A 131 -32.69 -11.92 24.58
C HIS A 131 -31.35 -11.89 25.30
N TYR A 132 -30.29 -11.35 24.64
CA TYR A 132 -28.95 -11.30 25.21
C TYR A 132 -28.55 -9.89 25.59
N THR A 133 -28.04 -9.77 26.81
CA THR A 133 -27.40 -8.54 27.30
C THR A 133 -25.95 -8.82 27.63
N PHE A 134 -25.09 -7.95 27.13
CA PHE A 134 -23.63 -8.02 27.28
C PHE A 134 -23.14 -6.81 28.06
N VAL A 135 -22.17 -7.04 28.97
CA VAL A 135 -21.45 -5.97 29.67
C VAL A 135 -19.98 -6.09 29.35
N ALA A 136 -19.39 -5.00 28.84
CA ALA A 136 -17.97 -4.94 28.48
C ALA A 136 -17.30 -3.70 29.08
N HIS A 137 -15.97 -3.75 29.23
CA HIS A 137 -15.16 -2.62 29.67
C HIS A 137 -13.78 -2.62 28.98
N GLY A 138 -13.12 -1.46 28.96
CA GLY A 138 -11.71 -1.38 28.59
C GLY A 138 -10.82 -2.02 29.65
N ILE A 139 -9.63 -2.43 29.26
CA ILE A 139 -8.67 -3.08 30.18
C ILE A 139 -7.53 -2.17 30.64
N ASN A 140 -7.43 -0.97 30.07
CA ASN A 140 -6.37 -0.04 30.39
C ASN A 140 -6.71 0.76 31.65
N THR A 141 -5.90 0.62 32.69
CA THR A 141 -6.05 1.33 33.97
C THR A 141 -5.48 2.74 33.97
N LYS A 142 -4.79 3.14 32.89
CA LYS A 142 -4.18 4.46 32.68
C LYS A 142 -4.43 4.94 31.25
N SER A 143 -5.69 5.07 30.89
CA SER A 143 -6.11 5.43 29.53
C SER A 143 -6.30 6.94 29.38
N GLU A 144 -5.87 7.46 28.26
CA GLU A 144 -6.20 8.82 27.83
C GLU A 144 -7.67 8.92 27.39
N PHE A 145 -8.20 7.86 26.79
CA PHE A 145 -9.60 7.81 26.37
C PHE A 145 -10.58 7.85 27.55
N CYS A 146 -10.24 7.20 28.67
CA CYS A 146 -11.08 7.15 29.87
C CYS A 146 -10.78 8.28 30.87
N LYS A 147 -10.21 9.39 30.43
CA LYS A 147 -9.89 10.55 31.29
C LYS A 147 -11.10 11.10 32.03
N ILE A 148 -10.85 11.51 33.26
CA ILE A 148 -11.77 12.29 34.08
C ILE A 148 -11.07 13.62 34.41
N GLY A 149 -11.48 14.71 33.75
CA GLY A 149 -10.74 15.96 33.79
C GLY A 149 -9.37 15.83 33.10
N ASP A 150 -8.30 16.26 33.75
CA ASP A 150 -6.91 16.18 33.21
C ASP A 150 -6.15 14.91 33.61
N GLN A 151 -6.78 14.01 34.36
CA GLN A 151 -6.13 12.77 34.84
C GLN A 151 -6.48 11.58 33.95
N TYR A 152 -5.47 10.74 33.65
CA TYR A 152 -5.69 9.45 33.01
C TYR A 152 -6.66 8.60 33.82
N GLY A 153 -7.67 8.05 33.13
CA GLY A 153 -8.73 7.30 33.75
C GLY A 153 -8.52 5.78 33.67
N ASP A 154 -9.19 5.08 34.55
CA ASP A 154 -9.26 3.63 34.55
C ASP A 154 -10.49 3.17 33.79
N CYS A 155 -10.26 2.59 32.58
CA CYS A 155 -11.32 2.09 31.71
C CYS A 155 -12.04 0.88 32.31
N THR A 156 -11.45 0.18 33.27
CA THR A 156 -12.11 -0.97 33.91
C THR A 156 -13.32 -0.56 34.75
N ASN A 157 -13.39 0.71 35.16
CA ASN A 157 -14.50 1.27 35.91
C ASN A 157 -15.62 1.83 35.00
N GLN A 158 -15.43 1.83 33.70
CA GLN A 158 -16.39 2.34 32.69
C GLN A 158 -16.97 1.17 31.93
N THR A 159 -18.06 0.60 32.44
CA THR A 159 -18.77 -0.49 31.77
C THR A 159 -19.75 0.04 30.73
N GLN A 160 -19.86 -0.68 29.61
CA GLN A 160 -20.89 -0.49 28.61
C GLN A 160 -21.78 -1.73 28.55
N GLU A 161 -23.09 -1.48 28.65
CA GLU A 161 -24.12 -2.51 28.51
C GLU A 161 -24.78 -2.38 27.15
N PHE A 162 -24.87 -3.46 26.40
CA PHE A 162 -25.44 -3.49 25.05
C PHE A 162 -26.14 -4.84 24.79
N ASN A 163 -27.04 -4.84 23.82
CA ASN A 163 -27.79 -6.03 23.41
C ASN A 163 -27.14 -6.73 22.21
N GLU A 164 -27.68 -7.87 21.82
CA GLU A 164 -27.19 -8.68 20.69
C GLU A 164 -27.23 -7.96 19.35
N HIS A 165 -28.10 -6.96 19.16
CA HIS A 165 -28.19 -6.22 17.91
C HIS A 165 -27.04 -5.23 17.73
N ALA A 166 -26.46 -4.76 18.79
CA ALA A 166 -25.27 -3.90 18.75
C ALA A 166 -23.97 -4.71 18.59
N LEU A 167 -24.02 -6.04 18.79
CA LEU A 167 -22.85 -6.90 18.67
C LEU A 167 -22.40 -7.02 17.21
N ILE A 168 -21.17 -6.60 16.90
CA ILE A 168 -20.56 -6.81 15.60
C ILE A 168 -19.90 -8.18 15.53
N GLY A 169 -19.24 -8.58 16.63
CA GLY A 169 -18.61 -9.89 16.70
C GLY A 169 -17.43 -9.95 17.69
N ARG A 170 -16.74 -11.09 17.67
CA ARG A 170 -15.59 -11.37 18.53
C ARG A 170 -14.28 -11.07 17.83
N VAL A 171 -13.34 -10.44 18.52
CA VAL A 171 -11.98 -10.26 18.05
C VAL A 171 -11.26 -11.62 18.02
N VAL A 172 -10.79 -12.01 16.84
CA VAL A 172 -10.11 -13.30 16.64
C VAL A 172 -8.61 -13.15 16.79
N ARG A 173 -8.06 -12.08 16.21
CA ARG A 173 -6.62 -11.83 16.22
C ARG A 173 -6.29 -10.39 15.85
N LYS A 174 -5.11 -9.96 16.29
CA LYS A 174 -4.42 -8.77 15.79
C LYS A 174 -3.56 -9.12 14.59
N SER A 175 -3.54 -8.28 13.57
CA SER A 175 -2.69 -8.45 12.40
C SER A 175 -1.50 -7.50 12.41
N TYR A 176 -0.34 -7.99 12.75
CA TYR A 176 0.89 -7.20 12.73
C TYR A 176 1.25 -6.72 11.31
N PHE A 177 1.03 -7.58 10.31
CA PHE A 177 1.30 -7.21 8.92
C PHE A 177 0.40 -6.06 8.44
N MET A 178 -0.92 -6.15 8.68
CA MET A 178 -1.86 -5.09 8.29
C MET A 178 -1.60 -3.81 9.07
N THR A 179 -1.31 -3.91 10.37
CA THR A 179 -0.92 -2.77 11.21
C THR A 179 0.32 -2.07 10.64
N PHE A 180 1.37 -2.83 10.26
CA PHE A 180 2.54 -2.28 9.61
C PHE A 180 2.22 -1.70 8.23
N ALA A 181 1.54 -2.44 7.37
CA ALA A 181 1.23 -2.03 6.00
C ALA A 181 0.36 -0.77 5.92
N THR A 182 -0.51 -0.54 6.91
CA THR A 182 -1.36 0.66 6.99
C THR A 182 -0.70 1.82 7.75
N SER A 183 0.43 1.58 8.41
CA SER A 183 1.21 2.63 9.05
C SER A 183 1.95 3.48 8.02
N ILE A 184 2.28 4.73 8.39
CA ILE A 184 3.02 5.64 7.51
C ILE A 184 4.40 5.07 7.13
N TRP A 185 5.05 4.39 8.07
CA TRP A 185 6.34 3.74 7.87
C TRP A 185 6.23 2.51 6.97
N GLY A 186 5.18 1.71 7.16
CA GLY A 186 4.90 0.55 6.32
C GLY A 186 4.64 0.96 4.86
N LEU A 187 3.82 1.99 4.64
CA LEU A 187 3.56 2.53 3.31
C LEU A 187 4.84 3.06 2.65
N LEU A 188 5.66 3.81 3.40
CA LEU A 188 6.94 4.29 2.90
C LEU A 188 7.87 3.15 2.48
N VAL A 189 8.05 2.15 3.33
CA VAL A 189 8.91 0.99 3.05
C VAL A 189 8.39 0.19 1.85
N LEU A 190 7.08 -0.09 1.82
CA LEU A 190 6.45 -0.84 0.73
C LEU A 190 6.50 -0.11 -0.62
N LEU A 191 6.55 1.24 -0.60
CA LEU A 191 6.70 2.05 -1.81
C LEU A 191 8.18 2.21 -2.21
N LEU A 192 9.07 2.50 -1.24
CA LEU A 192 10.49 2.80 -1.51
C LEU A 192 11.26 1.58 -2.00
N ILE A 193 11.00 0.38 -1.44
CA ILE A 193 11.73 -0.84 -1.85
C ILE A 193 11.57 -1.11 -3.35
N PRO A 194 10.36 -1.20 -3.94
CA PRO A 194 10.22 -1.41 -5.37
C PRO A 194 10.77 -0.25 -6.22
N CYS A 195 10.61 0.99 -5.77
CA CYS A 195 11.17 2.16 -6.47
C CYS A 195 12.70 2.10 -6.52
N MET A 196 13.36 1.80 -5.40
CA MET A 196 14.81 1.63 -5.32
C MET A 196 15.29 0.49 -6.23
N TYR A 197 14.57 -0.65 -6.23
CA TYR A 197 14.89 -1.74 -7.13
C TYR A 197 14.86 -1.31 -8.60
N LEU A 198 13.80 -0.60 -9.03
CA LEU A 198 13.68 -0.12 -10.41
C LEU A 198 14.77 0.88 -10.77
N ILE A 199 15.12 1.81 -9.86
CA ILE A 199 16.20 2.78 -10.07
C ILE A 199 17.53 2.04 -10.22
N ILE A 200 17.86 1.12 -9.32
CA ILE A 200 19.10 0.35 -9.36
C ILE A 200 19.18 -0.48 -10.66
N ALA A 201 18.10 -1.17 -11.02
CA ALA A 201 18.05 -1.94 -12.26
C ALA A 201 18.28 -1.05 -13.51
N SER A 202 17.68 0.14 -13.53
CA SER A 202 17.85 1.13 -14.63
C SER A 202 19.28 1.64 -14.69
N VAL A 203 19.89 1.97 -13.55
CA VAL A 203 21.30 2.42 -13.49
C VAL A 203 22.24 1.34 -14.00
N PHE A 204 22.04 0.08 -13.60
CA PHE A 204 22.85 -1.03 -14.11
C PHE A 204 22.70 -1.22 -15.63
N ASP A 205 21.49 -1.05 -16.17
CA ASP A 205 21.29 -1.14 -17.63
C ASP A 205 21.95 0.03 -18.37
N ILE A 206 21.95 1.24 -17.79
CA ILE A 206 22.65 2.42 -18.35
C ILE A 206 24.17 2.22 -18.32
N CYS A 207 24.73 1.85 -17.16
CA CYS A 207 26.17 1.59 -17.03
C CYS A 207 26.63 0.54 -18.03
N LYS A 208 25.83 -0.53 -18.19
CA LYS A 208 26.15 -1.56 -19.18
C LYS A 208 26.10 -1.07 -20.62
N ALA A 209 25.17 -0.17 -20.93
CA ALA A 209 25.05 0.42 -22.26
C ALA A 209 26.21 1.39 -22.55
N LEU A 210 26.78 2.04 -21.52
CA LEU A 210 27.96 2.91 -21.65
C LEU A 210 29.22 2.09 -21.86
N ASP A 211 29.45 1.03 -21.06
CA ASP A 211 30.59 0.11 -21.26
C ASP A 211 30.59 -0.53 -22.66
N ASP A 212 29.41 -0.81 -23.21
CA ASP A 212 29.26 -1.36 -24.55
C ASP A 212 29.64 -0.34 -25.66
N LYS A 213 29.74 0.99 -25.35
CA LYS A 213 30.12 2.06 -26.29
C LYS A 213 31.61 2.40 -26.28
N GLU A 214 32.35 2.10 -25.22
CA GLU A 214 33.78 2.41 -25.11
C GLU A 214 34.69 1.42 -25.85
N GLU A 215 34.20 0.26 -26.32
CA GLU A 215 34.96 -0.60 -27.20
C GLU A 215 34.81 -0.17 -28.68
N VAL A 216 35.23 1.05 -29.03
CA VAL A 216 35.58 1.37 -30.42
C VAL A 216 36.95 0.73 -30.70
N PRO A 217 37.10 -0.19 -31.63
CA PRO A 217 38.40 -0.76 -31.93
C PRO A 217 39.28 0.32 -32.61
N GLU A 218 40.25 0.86 -31.87
CA GLU A 218 41.40 1.51 -32.46
C GLU A 218 42.12 0.51 -33.35
N GLY A 219 42.11 0.75 -34.64
CA GLY A 219 43.04 0.10 -35.54
C GLY A 219 42.42 -0.57 -36.75
N GLN A 220 42.03 0.22 -37.73
CA GLN A 220 42.28 -0.10 -39.16
C GLN A 220 42.35 1.22 -39.93
N ASN A 221 43.59 1.55 -40.33
CA ASN A 221 43.83 2.44 -41.48
C ASN A 221 43.18 1.82 -42.72
N GLY A 222 42.00 2.26 -43.04
CA GLY A 222 41.23 1.91 -44.21
C GLY A 222 40.32 3.08 -44.50
N GLU A 223 40.37 3.59 -45.71
CA GLU A 223 39.69 4.74 -46.32
C GLU A 223 38.30 5.04 -45.74
N PRO A 224 37.90 6.30 -45.60
CA PRO A 224 36.60 6.68 -45.07
C PRO A 224 35.47 6.22 -46.02
N LYS A 225 34.89 5.05 -45.76
CA LYS A 225 33.59 4.72 -46.32
C LYS A 225 32.54 5.67 -45.70
N GLN A 226 32.08 6.61 -46.54
CA GLN A 226 30.95 7.47 -46.23
C GLN A 226 29.75 6.60 -45.81
N ILE A 227 29.38 6.68 -44.53
CA ILE A 227 28.10 6.16 -44.01
C ILE A 227 27.07 7.23 -44.38
N GLY A 228 26.38 7.03 -45.50
CA GLY A 228 25.22 7.83 -45.87
C GLY A 228 24.12 7.60 -44.82
N THR A 229 23.90 8.57 -43.95
CA THR A 229 22.65 8.70 -43.17
C THR A 229 21.53 9.00 -44.17
N LYS A 230 20.45 8.25 -44.09
CA LYS A 230 19.31 8.25 -45.03
C LYS A 230 18.52 9.57 -45.10
N ASP A 231 18.93 10.61 -44.37
CA ASP A 231 18.22 11.88 -44.23
C ASP A 231 19.09 13.12 -44.58
N ASP A 232 20.18 12.94 -45.36
CA ASP A 232 20.92 14.10 -45.85
C ASP A 232 20.39 14.46 -47.26
N PRO A 233 19.61 15.55 -47.38
CA PRO A 233 19.03 15.98 -48.69
C PRO A 233 20.08 16.36 -49.71
N LEU A 234 21.36 16.37 -49.35
CA LEU A 234 22.49 16.72 -50.21
C LEU A 234 23.34 15.51 -50.66
N ALA A 235 22.96 14.30 -50.28
CA ALA A 235 23.77 13.10 -50.50
C ALA A 235 23.92 12.64 -51.95
N GLY A 236 23.22 13.28 -52.91
CA GLY A 236 23.29 12.97 -54.35
C GLY A 236 23.92 14.05 -55.24
N LEU A 237 24.38 15.17 -54.68
CA LEU A 237 24.87 16.31 -55.42
C LEU A 237 26.41 16.32 -55.54
N SER A 238 26.92 16.66 -56.69
CA SER A 238 28.38 16.84 -56.90
C SER A 238 28.92 18.01 -56.07
N GLU A 239 30.21 17.99 -55.73
CA GLU A 239 30.83 19.05 -54.92
C GLU A 239 30.61 20.48 -55.49
N LYS A 240 30.57 20.64 -56.83
CA LYS A 240 30.26 21.91 -57.47
C LYS A 240 28.81 22.36 -57.28
N GLU A 241 27.90 21.44 -57.17
CA GLU A 241 26.48 21.74 -56.95
C GLU A 241 26.21 22.08 -55.46
N LYS A 242 26.90 21.43 -54.54
CA LYS A 242 26.87 21.76 -53.09
C LYS A 242 27.40 23.17 -52.85
N GLU A 243 28.46 23.54 -53.51
CA GLU A 243 29.07 24.88 -53.39
C GLU A 243 28.17 25.99 -53.96
N LYS A 244 27.48 25.72 -55.06
CA LYS A 244 26.48 26.63 -55.63
C LYS A 244 25.29 26.81 -54.66
N LEU A 245 24.80 25.73 -54.11
CA LEU A 245 23.66 25.75 -53.17
C LEU A 245 24.00 26.48 -51.87
N LYS A 246 25.20 26.27 -51.30
CA LYS A 246 25.70 27.03 -50.16
C LYS A 246 25.80 28.52 -50.44
N LYS A 247 26.25 28.90 -51.63
CA LYS A 247 26.35 30.30 -52.01
C LYS A 247 24.97 30.95 -52.19
N GLN A 248 24.01 30.24 -52.77
CA GLN A 248 22.62 30.70 -52.87
C GLN A 248 21.95 30.87 -51.50
N MET A 249 22.11 29.92 -50.57
CA MET A 249 21.59 30.04 -49.24
C MET A 249 22.21 31.19 -48.45
N LEU A 250 23.52 31.46 -48.66
CA LEU A 250 24.21 32.57 -48.02
C LEU A 250 23.70 33.93 -48.54
N ASP A 251 23.52 34.05 -49.83
CA ASP A 251 23.00 35.26 -50.48
C ASP A 251 21.53 35.53 -50.08
N GLU A 252 20.74 34.47 -49.88
CA GLU A 252 19.35 34.59 -49.40
C GLU A 252 19.26 35.01 -47.95
N MET A 253 20.16 34.51 -47.08
CA MET A 253 20.26 34.94 -45.68
C MET A 253 20.76 36.38 -45.53
N LEU A 254 21.74 36.79 -46.37
CA LEU A 254 22.25 38.17 -46.39
C LEU A 254 21.27 39.16 -47.04
N GLY A 255 20.44 38.71 -47.98
CA GLY A 255 19.41 39.54 -48.60
C GLY A 255 18.21 39.84 -47.68
N LYS A 256 17.95 39.02 -46.72
CA LYS A 256 16.87 39.27 -45.68
C LYS A 256 17.28 40.25 -44.61
N THR A 257 18.55 40.48 -44.37
CA THR A 257 19.06 41.44 -43.38
C THR A 257 19.11 42.88 -43.89
N LYS A 258 18.72 43.18 -45.12
CA LYS A 258 18.71 44.55 -45.69
C LYS A 258 17.30 45.14 -45.86
N LYS A 259 16.26 44.52 -45.29
CA LYS A 259 14.89 45.01 -45.37
C LYS A 259 14.22 45.04 -43.97
N GLU A 260 14.89 45.60 -42.98
CA GLU A 260 14.30 46.17 -41.79
C GLU A 260 14.94 47.52 -41.47
#